data_711003434023e1ce30456bc7f626be63
#
_entry.id   711003434023e1ce30456bc7f626be63
#
_cell.length_a   1.000
_cell.length_b   1.000
_cell.length_c   1.000
_cell.angle_alpha   90.00
_cell.angle_beta   90.00
_cell.angle_gamma   90.00
#
_symmetry.space_group_name_H-M   'P 1'
#
loop_
_entity.id
_entity.type
_entity.pdbx_description
1 polymer ?
#
loop_
_entity_poly.entity_id
_entity_poly.type
_entity_poly.pdbx_seq_one_letter_code
_entity_poly.pdbx_strand_id
1 'polypeptide(L)'
;MTMRIDTDKQMNLLSDKNVAIIGAGPVGLTMARLLQQNGVDITVYERDKDQDARIFGGTLDLHRNSGQEAMKRAGLLQTYYDLALPMGVNIVDEKGNILTTKNVRPENRFDNPEINRNDLRTILLNSLQNDTVIWDRKLVTLEPDKEKWILTFEDKSSETADLVIIANG
;
A
#
# COMPACT_ATOMS: atom_id res chain seq x y z
N MET A 1 -0.88 -24.62 -30.60
CA MET A 1 -0.88 -23.21 -31.01
C MET A 1 -1.08 -22.40 -29.73
N THR A 2 0.03 -22.02 -29.08
CA THR A 2 -0.02 -21.33 -27.78
C THR A 2 -0.14 -19.84 -28.04
N MET A 3 -1.30 -19.25 -27.74
CA MET A 3 -1.46 -17.81 -27.76
C MET A 3 -0.48 -17.21 -26.74
N ARG A 4 0.56 -16.55 -27.22
CA ARG A 4 1.31 -15.59 -26.41
C ARG A 4 0.40 -14.39 -26.21
N ILE A 5 -0.06 -14.20 -24.98
CA ILE A 5 -0.71 -12.95 -24.58
C ILE A 5 0.39 -11.87 -24.63
N ASP A 6 0.21 -10.90 -25.54
CA ASP A 6 1.11 -9.80 -25.76
C ASP A 6 1.01 -8.87 -24.53
N THR A 7 1.88 -9.10 -23.55
CA THR A 7 1.93 -8.33 -22.29
C THR A 7 2.32 -6.87 -22.53
N ASP A 8 2.97 -6.55 -23.65
CA ASP A 8 3.40 -5.19 -23.99
C ASP A 8 2.21 -4.27 -24.37
N LYS A 9 1.10 -4.83 -24.82
CA LYS A 9 -0.08 -4.06 -25.22
C LYS A 9 -0.99 -3.67 -24.04
N GLN A 10 -0.89 -4.35 -22.90
CA GLN A 10 -1.69 -4.05 -21.70
C GLN A 10 -1.06 -2.96 -20.79
N MET A 11 0.23 -2.71 -20.92
CA MET A 11 0.94 -1.70 -20.10
C MET A 11 0.73 -0.26 -20.58
N ASN A 12 0.10 -0.04 -21.73
CA ASN A 12 -0.01 1.29 -22.36
C ASN A 12 -1.27 2.08 -21.97
N LEU A 13 -2.19 1.52 -21.16
CA LEU A 13 -3.45 2.20 -20.83
C LEU A 13 -3.26 3.40 -19.89
N LEU A 14 -2.19 3.44 -19.12
CA LEU A 14 -1.90 4.49 -18.15
C LEU A 14 -0.60 5.25 -18.43
N SER A 15 0.12 4.95 -19.52
CA SER A 15 1.45 5.54 -19.80
C SER A 15 1.43 7.06 -19.97
N ASP A 16 0.30 7.63 -20.45
CA ASP A 16 0.13 9.07 -20.64
C ASP A 16 -0.93 9.65 -19.68
N LYS A 17 -1.21 8.93 -18.58
CA LYS A 17 -2.23 9.30 -17.61
C LYS A 17 -1.60 9.73 -16.30
N ASN A 18 -2.12 10.82 -15.75
CA ASN A 18 -1.82 11.25 -14.39
C ASN A 18 -2.77 10.54 -13.43
N VAL A 19 -2.21 9.75 -12.53
CA VAL A 19 -2.97 8.97 -11.54
C VAL A 19 -2.82 9.59 -10.16
N ALA A 20 -3.93 9.99 -9.55
CA ALA A 20 -3.97 10.44 -8.16
C ALA A 20 -4.35 9.29 -7.23
N ILE A 21 -3.60 9.12 -6.15
CA ILE A 21 -3.91 8.15 -5.08
C ILE A 21 -4.20 8.94 -3.80
N ILE A 22 -5.35 8.69 -3.19
CA ILE A 22 -5.75 9.36 -1.95
C ILE A 22 -5.48 8.46 -0.77
N GLY A 23 -4.49 8.83 0.03
CA GLY A 23 -4.05 8.14 1.24
C GLY A 23 -2.70 7.42 1.09
N ALA A 24 -1.74 7.79 1.94
CA ALA A 24 -0.42 7.16 2.07
C ALA A 24 -0.41 6.07 3.16
N GLY A 25 -1.46 5.27 3.22
CA GLY A 25 -1.51 4.03 3.98
C GLY A 25 -0.86 2.87 3.21
N PRO A 26 -0.74 1.67 3.82
CA PRO A 26 -0.11 0.52 3.17
C PRO A 26 -0.68 0.18 1.80
N VAL A 27 -2.00 0.31 1.62
CA VAL A 27 -2.67 0.02 0.34
C VAL A 27 -2.29 1.05 -0.73
N GLY A 28 -2.42 2.35 -0.41
CA GLY A 28 -2.10 3.42 -1.36
C GLY A 28 -0.62 3.43 -1.77
N LEU A 29 0.28 3.27 -0.80
CA LEU A 29 1.73 3.23 -1.06
C LEU A 29 2.13 1.98 -1.86
N THR A 30 1.53 0.82 -1.59
CA THR A 30 1.76 -0.40 -2.38
C THR A 30 1.30 -0.20 -3.83
N MET A 31 0.11 0.38 -4.03
CA MET A 31 -0.39 0.69 -5.37
C MET A 31 0.52 1.69 -6.08
N ALA A 32 0.95 2.74 -5.38
CA ALA A 32 1.89 3.73 -5.90
C ALA A 32 3.18 3.06 -6.40
N ARG A 33 3.78 2.20 -5.58
CA ARG A 33 4.99 1.46 -5.94
C ARG A 33 4.81 0.60 -7.19
N LEU A 34 3.72 -0.17 -7.25
CA LEU A 34 3.43 -1.04 -8.40
C LEU A 34 3.19 -0.24 -9.68
N LEU A 35 2.51 0.90 -9.61
CA LEU A 35 2.29 1.76 -10.77
C LEU A 35 3.59 2.42 -11.24
N GLN A 36 4.42 2.94 -10.33
CA GLN A 36 5.72 3.52 -10.69
C GLN A 36 6.67 2.49 -11.33
N GLN A 37 6.67 1.24 -10.86
CA GLN A 37 7.45 0.16 -11.48
C GLN A 37 7.05 -0.10 -12.93
N ASN A 38 5.81 0.25 -13.31
CA ASN A 38 5.28 0.14 -14.66
C ASN A 38 5.30 1.47 -15.44
N GLY A 39 6.05 2.47 -14.96
CA GLY A 39 6.26 3.74 -15.64
C GLY A 39 5.03 4.67 -15.67
N VAL A 40 4.08 4.46 -14.74
CA VAL A 40 2.89 5.32 -14.62
C VAL A 40 3.25 6.55 -13.79
N ASP A 41 2.83 7.72 -14.27
CA ASP A 41 2.93 8.97 -13.51
C ASP A 41 1.87 9.01 -12.42
N ILE A 42 2.31 9.08 -11.16
CA ILE A 42 1.42 9.04 -10.00
C ILE A 42 1.78 10.08 -8.96
N THR A 43 0.74 10.61 -8.31
CA THR A 43 0.87 11.44 -7.11
C THR A 43 0.00 10.88 -6.00
N VAL A 44 0.56 10.74 -4.81
CA VAL A 44 -0.17 10.32 -3.61
C VAL A 44 -0.47 11.55 -2.76
N TYR A 45 -1.73 11.79 -2.44
CA TYR A 45 -2.16 12.88 -1.56
C TYR A 45 -2.51 12.31 -0.19
N GLU A 46 -1.84 12.80 0.86
CA GLU A 46 -2.02 12.33 2.22
C GLU A 46 -2.43 13.49 3.14
N ARG A 47 -3.43 13.24 4.00
CA ARG A 47 -3.92 14.23 4.97
C ARG A 47 -2.98 14.50 6.13
N ASP A 48 -2.11 13.55 6.46
CA ASP A 48 -1.11 13.73 7.51
C ASP A 48 -0.15 14.88 7.12
N LYS A 49 0.32 15.62 8.10
CA LYS A 49 1.21 16.77 7.89
C LYS A 49 2.54 16.40 7.24
N ASP A 50 3.06 15.22 7.62
CA ASP A 50 4.35 14.69 7.19
C ASP A 50 4.39 13.17 7.43
N GLN A 51 5.50 12.56 7.07
CA GLN A 51 5.72 11.13 7.23
C GLN A 51 5.74 10.67 8.70
N ASP A 52 6.07 11.56 9.64
CA ASP A 52 6.29 11.28 11.05
C ASP A 52 5.03 11.55 11.90
N ALA A 53 3.97 12.09 11.31
CA ALA A 53 2.73 12.47 12.01
C ALA A 53 2.03 11.28 12.68
N ARG A 54 2.25 10.04 12.22
CA ARG A 54 1.70 8.82 12.82
C ARG A 54 2.72 8.14 13.72
N ILE A 55 2.69 8.48 15.00
CA ILE A 55 3.59 7.90 16.01
C ILE A 55 3.08 6.55 16.54
N PHE A 56 1.75 6.29 16.47
CA PHE A 56 1.13 5.09 17.03
C PHE A 56 0.51 4.20 15.95
N GLY A 57 0.98 2.98 15.89
CA GLY A 57 0.41 1.91 15.08
C GLY A 57 0.64 0.57 15.76
N GLY A 58 -0.40 -0.30 15.79
CA GLY A 58 -0.22 -1.69 16.16
C GLY A 58 0.56 -2.45 15.10
N THR A 59 0.69 -3.75 15.31
CA THR A 59 1.24 -4.66 14.31
C THR A 59 0.21 -5.04 13.26
N LEU A 60 0.69 -5.55 12.15
CA LEU A 60 -0.10 -6.06 11.04
C LEU A 60 0.59 -7.31 10.50
N ASP A 61 -0.14 -8.40 10.36
CA ASP A 61 0.32 -9.59 9.68
C ASP A 61 -0.02 -9.53 8.18
N LEU A 62 0.92 -9.93 7.35
CA LEU A 62 0.71 -10.07 5.92
C LEU A 62 0.61 -11.55 5.54
N HIS A 63 -0.55 -11.94 5.05
CA HIS A 63 -0.78 -13.32 4.60
C HIS A 63 -0.07 -13.60 3.27
N ARG A 64 0.38 -14.86 3.07
CA ARG A 64 1.16 -15.28 1.90
C ARG A 64 0.48 -14.97 0.56
N ASN A 65 -0.84 -15.22 0.47
CA ASN A 65 -1.60 -15.09 -0.78
C ASN A 65 -2.18 -13.68 -1.00
N SER A 66 -1.83 -12.71 -0.17
CA SER A 66 -2.33 -11.32 -0.28
C SER A 66 -1.20 -10.32 -0.02
N GLY A 67 -1.01 -9.85 1.21
CA GLY A 67 -0.03 -8.82 1.54
C GLY A 67 1.41 -9.20 1.18
N GLN A 68 1.84 -10.44 1.44
CA GLN A 68 3.19 -10.88 1.06
C GLN A 68 3.35 -10.99 -0.47
N GLU A 69 2.31 -11.39 -1.20
CA GLU A 69 2.35 -11.40 -2.67
C GLU A 69 2.46 -9.97 -3.22
N ALA A 70 1.78 -9.01 -2.60
CA ALA A 70 1.91 -7.59 -2.95
C ALA A 70 3.33 -7.08 -2.68
N MET A 71 3.92 -7.38 -1.51
CA MET A 71 5.31 -7.06 -1.19
C MET A 71 6.30 -7.70 -2.16
N LYS A 72 6.06 -8.94 -2.57
CA LYS A 72 6.87 -9.65 -3.57
C LYS A 72 6.85 -8.93 -4.92
N ARG A 73 5.67 -8.57 -5.41
CA ARG A 73 5.50 -7.81 -6.67
C ARG A 73 6.14 -6.42 -6.59
N ALA A 74 6.04 -5.77 -5.43
CA ALA A 74 6.70 -4.50 -5.17
C ALA A 74 8.24 -4.60 -5.06
N GLY A 75 8.80 -5.81 -4.99
CA GLY A 75 10.23 -6.05 -4.79
C GLY A 75 10.69 -5.83 -3.35
N LEU A 76 9.78 -5.88 -2.38
CA LEU A 76 10.00 -5.51 -0.98
C LEU A 76 9.84 -6.69 0.00
N LEU A 77 9.61 -7.91 -0.49
CA LEU A 77 9.31 -9.05 0.37
C LEU A 77 10.46 -9.37 1.36
N GLN A 78 11.72 -9.29 0.90
CA GLN A 78 12.86 -9.55 1.79
C GLN A 78 12.97 -8.45 2.86
N THR A 79 12.85 -7.19 2.48
CA THR A 79 12.87 -6.06 3.41
C THR A 79 11.76 -6.17 4.46
N TYR A 80 10.58 -6.64 4.05
CA TYR A 80 9.50 -6.97 4.99
C TYR A 80 9.90 -8.08 5.96
N TYR A 81 10.49 -9.19 5.47
CA TYR A 81 10.91 -10.30 6.33
C TYR A 81 12.04 -9.94 7.30
N ASP A 82 12.89 -8.99 6.95
CA ASP A 82 13.99 -8.53 7.80
C ASP A 82 13.49 -7.76 9.04
N LEU A 83 12.29 -7.15 8.94
CA LEU A 83 11.68 -6.36 10.03
C LEU A 83 10.50 -7.07 10.69
N ALA A 84 9.86 -8.02 10.01
CA ALA A 84 8.70 -8.72 10.53
C ALA A 84 9.09 -9.81 11.52
N LEU A 85 8.31 -9.91 12.59
CA LEU A 85 8.52 -10.89 13.66
C LEU A 85 7.60 -12.09 13.44
N PRO A 86 8.16 -13.32 13.46
CA PRO A 86 7.36 -14.53 13.43
C PRO A 86 6.49 -14.62 14.68
N MET A 87 5.19 -14.89 14.51
CA MET A 87 4.23 -14.95 15.62
C MET A 87 3.61 -16.33 15.76
N GLY A 88 3.56 -16.81 16.99
CA GLY A 88 2.74 -17.96 17.39
C GLY A 88 1.31 -17.51 17.70
N VAL A 89 0.36 -18.44 17.64
CA VAL A 89 -1.05 -18.16 17.90
C VAL A 89 -1.61 -19.16 18.90
N ASN A 90 -2.28 -18.66 19.94
CA ASN A 90 -3.15 -19.45 20.80
C ASN A 90 -4.61 -19.07 20.52
N ILE A 91 -5.42 -20.03 20.14
CA ILE A 91 -6.87 -19.86 20.06
C ILE A 91 -7.46 -20.38 21.36
N VAL A 92 -8.25 -19.56 22.02
CA VAL A 92 -8.87 -19.86 23.32
C VAL A 92 -10.40 -19.75 23.23
N ASP A 93 -11.11 -20.45 24.10
CA ASP A 93 -12.54 -20.28 24.32
C ASP A 93 -12.83 -19.02 25.16
N GLU A 94 -14.12 -18.74 25.39
CA GLU A 94 -14.59 -17.62 26.22
C GLU A 94 -14.17 -17.69 27.69
N LYS A 95 -13.67 -18.85 28.16
CA LYS A 95 -13.17 -19.06 29.52
C LYS A 95 -11.65 -18.99 29.60
N GLY A 96 -10.96 -18.79 28.47
CA GLY A 96 -9.52 -18.76 28.42
C GLY A 96 -8.85 -20.14 28.28
N ASN A 97 -9.61 -21.21 28.06
CA ASN A 97 -9.03 -22.52 27.80
C ASN A 97 -8.45 -22.58 26.42
N ILE A 98 -7.21 -23.08 26.27
CA ILE A 98 -6.54 -23.18 24.98
C ILE A 98 -7.19 -24.30 24.16
N LEU A 99 -7.78 -23.91 23.01
CA LEU A 99 -8.34 -24.83 22.02
C LEU A 99 -7.29 -25.35 21.06
N THR A 100 -6.37 -24.46 20.65
CA THR A 100 -5.25 -24.83 19.78
C THR A 100 -4.07 -23.86 19.92
N THR A 101 -2.88 -24.37 19.67
CA THR A 101 -1.64 -23.58 19.68
C THR A 101 -0.87 -23.82 18.37
N LYS A 102 -0.49 -22.75 17.69
CA LYS A 102 0.47 -22.80 16.58
C LYS A 102 1.76 -22.14 17.04
N ASN A 103 2.77 -22.96 17.33
CA ASN A 103 4.11 -22.47 17.68
C ASN A 103 4.90 -22.08 16.44
N VAL A 104 5.78 -21.09 16.60
CA VAL A 104 6.76 -20.71 15.56
C VAL A 104 7.79 -21.83 15.43
N ARG A 105 8.07 -22.21 14.17
CA ARG A 105 9.11 -23.17 13.78
C ARG A 105 9.82 -22.59 12.53
N PRO A 106 11.02 -23.07 12.20
CA PRO A 106 11.74 -22.60 11.00
C PRO A 106 10.90 -22.67 9.72
N GLU A 107 10.13 -23.77 9.55
CA GLU A 107 9.32 -24.01 8.35
C GLU A 107 8.08 -23.10 8.21
N ASN A 108 7.57 -22.55 9.34
CA ASN A 108 6.35 -21.72 9.34
C ASN A 108 6.61 -20.26 9.76
N ARG A 109 7.86 -19.87 9.98
CA ARG A 109 8.21 -18.53 10.49
C ARG A 109 7.70 -17.37 9.64
N PHE A 110 7.45 -17.61 8.35
CA PHE A 110 6.93 -16.63 7.41
C PHE A 110 5.48 -16.86 6.98
N ASP A 111 4.72 -17.68 7.72
CA ASP A 111 3.31 -17.87 7.38
C ASP A 111 2.50 -16.58 7.58
N ASN A 112 2.59 -16.00 8.78
CA ASN A 112 1.91 -14.78 9.16
C ASN A 112 2.81 -13.94 10.08
N PRO A 113 4.00 -13.49 9.64
CA PRO A 113 4.85 -12.65 10.49
C PRO A 113 4.24 -11.26 10.61
N GLU A 114 4.33 -10.70 11.81
CA GLU A 114 3.81 -9.36 12.10
C GLU A 114 4.88 -8.29 11.94
N ILE A 115 4.50 -7.17 11.36
CA ILE A 115 5.34 -5.98 11.25
C ILE A 115 4.63 -4.79 11.93
N ASN A 116 5.40 -3.90 12.53
CA ASN A 116 4.87 -2.62 12.96
C ASN A 116 4.34 -1.82 11.75
N ARG A 117 3.18 -1.21 11.88
CA ARG A 117 2.55 -0.45 10.77
C ARG A 117 3.39 0.72 10.30
N ASN A 118 4.16 1.34 11.20
CA ASN A 118 5.06 2.45 10.84
C ASN A 118 6.27 1.93 10.06
N ASP A 119 6.83 0.77 10.44
CA ASP A 119 7.94 0.15 9.71
C ASP A 119 7.48 -0.26 8.30
N LEU A 120 6.30 -0.87 8.16
CA LEU A 120 5.72 -1.19 6.86
C LEU A 120 5.53 0.07 6.00
N ARG A 121 4.98 1.16 6.59
CA ARG A 121 4.82 2.43 5.91
C ARG A 121 6.16 3.01 5.45
N THR A 122 7.18 2.95 6.31
CA THR A 122 8.53 3.42 6.01
C THR A 122 9.17 2.64 4.85
N ILE A 123 9.07 1.31 4.85
CA ILE A 123 9.54 0.47 3.74
C ILE A 123 8.90 0.94 2.41
N LEU A 124 7.58 1.12 2.43
CA LEU A 124 6.82 1.50 1.24
C LEU A 124 7.17 2.91 0.77
N LEU A 125 7.24 3.89 1.68
CA LEU A 125 7.64 5.27 1.36
C LEU A 125 9.03 5.33 0.74
N ASN A 126 10.01 4.66 1.36
CA ASN A 126 11.39 4.62 0.89
C ASN A 126 11.55 3.92 -0.47
N SER A 127 10.55 3.18 -0.91
CA SER A 127 10.55 2.49 -2.21
C SER A 127 10.05 3.38 -3.35
N LEU A 128 9.43 4.51 -3.06
CA LEU A 128 8.88 5.43 -4.06
C LEU A 128 9.96 6.43 -4.53
N GLN A 129 9.71 7.04 -5.68
CA GLN A 129 10.49 8.17 -6.13
C GLN A 129 10.29 9.37 -5.19
N ASN A 130 11.28 10.25 -5.13
CA ASN A 130 11.17 11.49 -4.35
C ASN A 130 9.95 12.30 -4.80
N ASP A 131 9.36 13.03 -3.86
CA ASP A 131 8.22 13.92 -4.08
C ASP A 131 6.94 13.24 -4.61
N THR A 132 6.88 11.91 -4.59
CA THR A 132 5.66 11.17 -4.96
C THR A 132 4.50 11.42 -4.01
N VAL A 133 4.76 11.64 -2.72
CA VAL A 133 3.74 11.88 -1.69
C VAL A 133 3.68 13.37 -1.37
N ILE A 134 2.48 13.95 -1.56
CA ILE A 134 2.17 15.32 -1.15
C ILE A 134 1.43 15.26 0.18
N TRP A 135 2.06 15.79 1.20
CA TRP A 135 1.55 15.81 2.57
C TRP A 135 0.63 17.01 2.81
N ASP A 136 -0.13 16.97 3.93
CA ASP A 136 -1.09 17.99 4.31
C ASP A 136 -2.12 18.29 3.21
N ARG A 137 -2.58 17.23 2.54
CA ARG A 137 -3.52 17.26 1.42
C ARG A 137 -4.74 16.40 1.72
N LYS A 138 -5.61 16.89 2.61
CA LYS A 138 -6.87 16.24 2.92
C LYS A 138 -7.89 16.51 1.82
N LEU A 139 -8.25 15.48 1.06
CA LEU A 139 -9.29 15.57 0.03
C LEU A 139 -10.64 15.92 0.68
N VAL A 140 -11.35 16.92 0.11
CA VAL A 140 -12.68 17.37 0.54
C VAL A 140 -13.72 17.02 -0.52
N THR A 141 -13.46 17.34 -1.80
CA THR A 141 -14.38 17.00 -2.89
C THR A 141 -13.64 16.35 -4.05
N LEU A 142 -14.35 15.50 -4.76
CA LEU A 142 -13.92 14.86 -6.00
C LEU A 142 -15.04 15.02 -7.01
N GLU A 143 -14.80 15.78 -8.06
CA GLU A 143 -15.82 16.13 -9.06
C GLU A 143 -15.32 15.78 -10.47
N PRO A 144 -16.18 15.24 -11.35
CA PRO A 144 -15.80 15.01 -12.72
C PRO A 144 -15.76 16.33 -13.51
N ASP A 145 -14.73 16.49 -14.34
CA ASP A 145 -14.64 17.55 -15.35
C ASP A 145 -14.19 16.96 -16.68
N LYS A 146 -15.15 16.77 -17.58
CA LYS A 146 -14.97 16.12 -18.90
C LYS A 146 -14.35 14.73 -18.76
N GLU A 147 -13.11 14.55 -19.17
CA GLU A 147 -12.37 13.27 -19.11
C GLU A 147 -11.43 13.18 -17.90
N LYS A 148 -11.49 14.17 -16.98
CA LYS A 148 -10.65 14.24 -15.80
C LYS A 148 -11.45 14.32 -14.52
N TRP A 149 -10.76 14.23 -13.40
CA TRP A 149 -11.26 14.46 -12.07
C TRP A 149 -10.64 15.73 -11.50
N ILE A 150 -11.43 16.56 -10.84
CA ILE A 150 -10.96 17.68 -10.03
C ILE A 150 -10.96 17.23 -8.58
N LEU A 151 -9.80 17.33 -7.95
CA LEU A 151 -9.59 17.05 -6.54
C LEU A 151 -9.48 18.40 -5.81
N THR A 152 -10.35 18.68 -4.84
CA THR A 152 -10.25 19.88 -4.02
C THR A 152 -9.88 19.49 -2.58
N PHE A 153 -8.88 20.16 -2.02
CA PHE A 153 -8.33 19.86 -0.71
C PHE A 153 -8.82 20.87 0.34
N GLU A 154 -8.59 20.56 1.63
CA GLU A 154 -9.06 21.38 2.75
C GLU A 154 -8.44 22.79 2.76
N ASP A 155 -7.21 22.94 2.24
CA ASP A 155 -6.53 24.23 2.06
C ASP A 155 -7.06 25.06 0.86
N LYS A 156 -8.12 24.57 0.20
CA LYS A 156 -8.76 25.15 -1.00
C LYS A 156 -7.91 25.06 -2.28
N SER A 157 -6.77 24.39 -2.25
CA SER A 157 -6.06 24.04 -3.48
C SER A 157 -6.82 23.00 -4.28
N SER A 158 -6.56 22.93 -5.58
CA SER A 158 -7.20 21.96 -6.48
C SER A 158 -6.16 21.37 -7.42
N GLU A 159 -6.31 20.09 -7.70
CA GLU A 159 -5.51 19.33 -8.66
C GLU A 159 -6.41 18.56 -9.62
N THR A 160 -5.85 18.10 -10.74
CA THR A 160 -6.58 17.30 -11.71
C THR A 160 -5.89 15.97 -11.96
N ALA A 161 -6.68 14.92 -12.18
CA ALA A 161 -6.15 13.59 -12.51
C ALA A 161 -7.03 12.91 -13.57
N ASP A 162 -6.41 12.04 -14.37
CA ASP A 162 -7.13 11.19 -15.33
C ASP A 162 -7.79 9.99 -14.62
N LEU A 163 -7.18 9.51 -13.55
CA LEU A 163 -7.68 8.42 -12.72
C LEU A 163 -7.45 8.76 -11.23
N VAL A 164 -8.43 8.48 -10.39
CA VAL A 164 -8.30 8.63 -8.93
C VAL A 164 -8.53 7.30 -8.24
N ILE A 165 -7.59 6.92 -7.38
CA ILE A 165 -7.66 5.72 -6.55
C ILE A 165 -7.85 6.16 -5.10
N ILE A 166 -8.99 5.79 -4.50
CA ILE A 166 -9.28 6.11 -3.10
C ILE A 166 -8.76 4.97 -2.22
N ALA A 167 -7.79 5.27 -1.36
CA ALA A 167 -7.10 4.33 -0.47
C ALA A 167 -6.96 4.86 0.97
N ASN A 168 -7.87 5.73 1.40
CA ASN A 168 -7.80 6.44 2.68
C ASN A 168 -8.50 5.73 3.86
N GLY A 169 -9.07 4.55 3.62
CA GLY A 169 -9.72 3.72 4.64
C GLY A 169 -11.13 4.17 5.01
#